data_4ca1e296a839e0827019ff98836582da
#
_entry.id   4ca1e296a839e0827019ff98836582da
#
_cell.length_a   1.000
_cell.length_b   1.000
_cell.length_c   1.000
_cell.angle_alpha   90.00
_cell.angle_beta   90.00
_cell.angle_gamma   90.00
#
_symmetry.space_group_name_H-M   'P 1'
#
loop_
_entity.id
_entity.type
_entity.pdbx_description
1 polymer ?
#
loop_
_entity_poly.entity_id
_entity_poly.type
_entity_poly.pdbx_seq_one_letter_code
_entity_poly.pdbx_strand_id
1 'polypeptide(L)'
;MRSRPARHLWLMTLLLIVLTLLATTLGAMRLPLASLLPSGDEILRNIWLTIRLPRVLLALLVGAALALSGCVMQGLFRNPLADPGLLGISGGAALAVACWLVLPLSVPLLVALYAPMLAAFIGSMAVMVVIFILSRAGDASLSRLLLVGIAINALCGALVGVLAWISNDTQLRQLSLWGMGSLGQAEWSTLLVAATLMIPASLVVWAMASRLNLLQLGDEEAHYLGVNVRALQRLLLLCSALLVASAVAISGIIGFIGLVVPHLMRMWLGPDHRGLVPGSLLCGAMLLLLADTLARTVAAPAEIPVGLLTSVLGAPWFLWLIFRREKEPHG
;
A
#
# COMPACT_ATOMS: atom_id res chain seq x y z
N MET A 1 -25.33 22.14 -3.93
CA MET A 1 -23.86 22.08 -3.84
C MET A 1 -23.25 20.67 -4.01
N ARG A 2 -23.91 19.75 -4.75
CA ARG A 2 -23.50 18.32 -4.90
C ARG A 2 -22.53 18.02 -6.07
N SER A 3 -22.10 19.00 -6.86
CA SER A 3 -21.31 18.77 -8.10
C SER A 3 -19.79 18.92 -7.95
N ARG A 4 -19.28 19.46 -6.84
CA ARG A 4 -17.84 19.71 -6.67
C ARG A 4 -16.99 18.44 -6.54
N PRO A 5 -17.31 17.42 -5.69
CA PRO A 5 -16.47 16.24 -5.56
C PRO A 5 -16.41 15.41 -6.85
N ALA A 6 -17.50 15.25 -7.57
CA ALA A 6 -17.53 14.50 -8.83
C ALA A 6 -16.60 15.14 -9.89
N ARG A 7 -16.62 16.46 -10.03
CA ARG A 7 -15.73 17.17 -10.97
C ARG A 7 -14.24 16.96 -10.64
N HIS A 8 -13.89 17.02 -9.35
CA HIS A 8 -12.49 16.79 -8.93
C HIS A 8 -12.05 15.35 -9.20
N LEU A 9 -12.92 14.36 -8.94
CA LEU A 9 -12.63 12.95 -9.24
C LEU A 9 -12.43 12.72 -10.75
N TRP A 10 -13.26 13.34 -11.60
CA TRP A 10 -13.06 13.26 -13.06
C TRP A 10 -11.75 13.88 -13.52
N LEU A 11 -11.37 15.04 -12.97
CA LEU A 11 -10.08 15.68 -13.26
C LEU A 11 -8.90 14.80 -12.79
N MET A 12 -9.00 14.19 -11.61
CA MET A 12 -7.99 13.25 -11.12
C MET A 12 -7.87 12.02 -12.02
N THR A 13 -8.98 11.47 -12.49
CA THR A 13 -8.97 10.32 -13.41
C THR A 13 -8.30 10.68 -14.73
N LEU A 14 -8.63 11.84 -15.30
CA LEU A 14 -7.97 12.31 -16.51
C LEU A 14 -6.46 12.51 -16.31
N LEU A 15 -6.08 13.15 -15.21
CA LEU A 15 -4.68 13.33 -14.85
C LEU A 15 -3.95 11.98 -14.68
N LEU A 16 -4.60 11.01 -14.02
CA LEU A 16 -4.03 9.67 -13.86
C LEU A 16 -3.78 9.00 -15.21
N ILE A 17 -4.71 9.09 -16.15
CA ILE A 17 -4.54 8.55 -17.51
C ILE A 17 -3.34 9.20 -18.21
N VAL A 18 -3.24 10.53 -18.16
CA VAL A 18 -2.11 11.26 -18.76
C VAL A 18 -0.79 10.86 -18.12
N LEU A 19 -0.72 10.82 -16.78
CA LEU A 19 0.48 10.42 -16.06
C LEU A 19 0.86 8.96 -16.36
N THR A 20 -0.12 8.07 -16.49
CA THR A 20 0.13 6.67 -16.85
C THR A 20 0.76 6.57 -18.24
N LEU A 21 0.22 7.26 -19.22
CA LEU A 21 0.78 7.29 -20.58
C LEU A 21 2.21 7.85 -20.57
N LEU A 22 2.46 8.94 -19.86
CA LEU A 22 3.80 9.53 -19.72
C LEU A 22 4.77 8.56 -19.02
N ALA A 23 4.34 7.90 -17.94
CA ALA A 23 5.17 6.97 -17.20
C ALA A 23 5.58 5.75 -18.03
N THR A 24 4.77 5.33 -18.99
CA THR A 24 5.13 4.24 -19.90
C THR A 24 6.26 4.61 -20.86
N THR A 25 6.42 5.90 -21.17
CA THR A 25 7.46 6.38 -22.07
C THR A 25 8.78 6.73 -21.37
N LEU A 26 8.72 7.04 -20.07
CA LEU A 26 9.86 7.49 -19.26
C LEU A 26 10.51 6.31 -18.51
N GLY A 27 11.84 6.36 -18.39
CA GLY A 27 12.63 5.37 -17.66
C GLY A 27 14.11 5.46 -18.04
N ALA A 28 14.92 4.46 -17.67
CA ALA A 28 16.33 4.39 -18.06
C ALA A 28 16.52 4.46 -19.58
N MET A 29 15.58 3.90 -20.34
CA MET A 29 15.45 4.02 -21.78
C MET A 29 14.14 4.73 -22.12
N ARG A 30 14.17 5.71 -22.99
CA ARG A 30 12.96 6.37 -23.50
C ARG A 30 12.29 5.48 -24.55
N LEU A 31 11.02 5.18 -24.33
CA LEU A 31 10.21 4.38 -25.25
C LEU A 31 9.15 5.28 -25.89
N PRO A 32 9.30 5.67 -27.17
CA PRO A 32 8.30 6.49 -27.84
C PRO A 32 7.00 5.67 -28.05
N LEU A 33 5.83 6.31 -27.84
CA LEU A 33 4.53 5.66 -28.10
C LEU A 33 4.38 5.18 -29.55
N ALA A 34 5.10 5.80 -30.48
CA ALA A 34 5.14 5.36 -31.88
C ALA A 34 5.66 3.93 -32.06
N SER A 35 6.45 3.40 -31.14
CA SER A 35 6.90 1.99 -31.18
C SER A 35 5.77 0.98 -31.01
N LEU A 36 4.59 1.41 -30.55
CA LEU A 36 3.39 0.56 -30.45
C LEU A 36 2.68 0.37 -31.78
N LEU A 37 2.97 1.22 -32.77
CA LEU A 37 2.39 1.10 -34.12
C LEU A 37 2.94 -0.17 -34.81
N PRO A 38 2.18 -0.79 -35.72
CA PRO A 38 2.64 -1.97 -36.48
C PRO A 38 3.94 -1.74 -37.27
N SER A 39 4.22 -0.47 -37.61
CA SER A 39 5.45 -0.03 -38.33
C SER A 39 6.59 0.31 -37.34
N GLY A 40 6.40 0.18 -36.04
CA GLY A 40 7.40 0.51 -35.02
C GLY A 40 8.44 -0.60 -34.84
N ASP A 41 9.49 -0.26 -34.05
CA ASP A 41 10.53 -1.21 -33.70
C ASP A 41 9.95 -2.33 -32.80
N GLU A 42 10.07 -3.56 -33.25
CA GLU A 42 9.55 -4.75 -32.55
C GLU A 42 10.22 -4.97 -31.18
N ILE A 43 11.52 -4.65 -31.06
CA ILE A 43 12.26 -4.78 -29.81
C ILE A 43 11.71 -3.78 -28.78
N LEU A 44 11.55 -2.52 -29.18
CA LEU A 44 11.01 -1.49 -28.29
C LEU A 44 9.57 -1.80 -27.88
N ARG A 45 8.76 -2.32 -28.79
CA ARG A 45 7.38 -2.75 -28.49
C ARG A 45 7.36 -3.90 -27.49
N ASN A 46 8.23 -4.89 -27.62
CA ASN A 46 8.34 -5.99 -26.67
C ASN A 46 8.77 -5.50 -25.28
N ILE A 47 9.76 -4.62 -25.18
CA ILE A 47 10.19 -4.02 -23.91
C ILE A 47 9.02 -3.26 -23.28
N TRP A 48 8.26 -2.51 -24.08
CA TRP A 48 7.10 -1.75 -23.58
C TRP A 48 6.03 -2.68 -23.02
N LEU A 49 5.67 -3.75 -23.75
CA LEU A 49 4.59 -4.67 -23.37
C LEU A 49 4.98 -5.61 -22.21
N THR A 50 6.22 -6.08 -22.15
CA THR A 50 6.63 -7.14 -21.22
C THR A 50 7.29 -6.61 -19.95
N ILE A 51 7.91 -5.44 -19.99
CA ILE A 51 8.66 -4.89 -18.86
C ILE A 51 7.97 -3.62 -18.33
N ARG A 52 7.70 -2.64 -19.20
CA ARG A 52 7.24 -1.33 -18.76
C ARG A 52 5.77 -1.32 -18.35
N LEU A 53 4.91 -1.90 -19.14
CA LEU A 53 3.47 -1.88 -18.89
C LEU A 53 3.08 -2.63 -17.61
N PRO A 54 3.55 -3.87 -17.34
CA PRO A 54 3.24 -4.56 -16.08
C PRO A 54 3.68 -3.76 -14.85
N ARG A 55 4.86 -3.13 -14.91
CA ARG A 55 5.38 -2.32 -13.81
C ARG A 55 4.54 -1.08 -13.54
N VAL A 56 4.13 -0.36 -14.58
CA VAL A 56 3.27 0.81 -14.46
C VAL A 56 1.92 0.43 -13.88
N LEU A 57 1.29 -0.63 -14.38
CA LEU A 57 0.01 -1.13 -13.87
C LEU A 57 0.13 -1.60 -12.42
N LEU A 58 1.23 -2.24 -12.06
CA LEU A 58 1.48 -2.68 -10.70
C LEU A 58 1.68 -1.48 -9.75
N ALA A 59 2.38 -0.44 -10.19
CA ALA A 59 2.51 0.79 -9.43
C ALA A 59 1.16 1.45 -9.12
N LEU A 60 0.26 1.49 -10.11
CA LEU A 60 -1.10 1.98 -9.93
C LEU A 60 -1.87 1.16 -8.91
N LEU A 61 -1.81 -0.16 -9.03
CA LEU A 61 -2.55 -1.09 -8.17
C LEU A 61 -2.05 -1.06 -6.73
N VAL A 62 -0.74 -1.13 -6.53
CA VAL A 62 -0.11 -1.10 -5.20
C VAL A 62 -0.33 0.26 -4.52
N GLY A 63 -0.16 1.36 -5.25
CA GLY A 63 -0.40 2.70 -4.72
C GLY A 63 -1.86 2.91 -4.30
N ALA A 64 -2.80 2.46 -5.10
CA ALA A 64 -4.23 2.47 -4.79
C ALA A 64 -4.54 1.61 -3.55
N ALA A 65 -3.99 0.39 -3.48
CA ALA A 65 -4.21 -0.54 -2.36
C ALA A 65 -3.72 0.02 -1.03
N LEU A 66 -2.50 0.56 -0.99
CA LEU A 66 -1.93 1.18 0.21
C LEU A 66 -2.73 2.40 0.66
N ALA A 67 -3.12 3.27 -0.26
CA ALA A 67 -3.92 4.44 0.05
C ALA A 67 -5.32 4.09 0.56
N LEU A 68 -5.98 3.08 -0.05
CA LEU A 68 -7.27 2.60 0.42
C LEU A 68 -7.19 1.97 1.81
N SER A 69 -6.16 1.17 2.07
CA SER A 69 -5.92 0.61 3.39
C SER A 69 -5.76 1.72 4.44
N GLY A 70 -4.96 2.75 4.13
CA GLY A 70 -4.82 3.93 4.99
C GLY A 70 -6.13 4.67 5.22
N CYS A 71 -6.93 4.86 4.17
CA CYS A 71 -8.24 5.50 4.26
C CYS A 71 -9.18 4.73 5.22
N VAL A 72 -9.22 3.40 5.11
CA VAL A 72 -9.99 2.52 6.00
C VAL A 72 -9.50 2.64 7.44
N MET A 73 -8.18 2.56 7.67
CA MET A 73 -7.59 2.64 9.00
C MET A 73 -7.90 3.97 9.67
N GLN A 74 -7.69 5.08 8.97
CA GLN A 74 -8.01 6.41 9.48
C GLN A 74 -9.50 6.58 9.78
N GLY A 75 -10.36 5.98 8.97
CA GLY A 75 -11.81 5.98 9.19
C GLY A 75 -12.22 5.14 10.41
N LEU A 76 -11.70 3.92 10.53
CA LEU A 76 -12.03 3.00 11.63
C LEU A 76 -11.54 3.52 12.98
N PHE A 77 -10.30 4.00 13.04
CA PHE A 77 -9.71 4.52 14.29
C PHE A 77 -10.08 5.97 14.58
N ARG A 78 -10.82 6.63 13.68
CA ARG A 78 -11.17 8.05 13.78
C ARG A 78 -9.93 8.92 14.07
N ASN A 79 -8.80 8.49 13.55
CA ASN A 79 -7.51 9.14 13.73
C ASN A 79 -6.87 9.37 12.35
N PRO A 80 -6.64 10.63 11.95
CA PRO A 80 -6.04 10.95 10.65
C PRO A 80 -4.57 10.50 10.52
N LEU A 81 -3.96 10.06 11.61
CA LEU A 81 -2.58 9.57 11.66
C LEU A 81 -2.48 8.04 11.72
N ALA A 82 -3.62 7.33 11.64
CA ALA A 82 -3.60 5.88 11.61
C ALA A 82 -2.96 5.39 10.30
N ASP A 83 -1.93 4.57 10.44
CA ASP A 83 -1.20 3.96 9.34
C ASP A 83 -1.50 2.45 9.32
N PRO A 84 -1.78 1.86 8.16
CA PRO A 84 -1.94 0.42 8.04
C PRO A 84 -0.71 -0.38 8.52
N GLY A 85 0.49 0.20 8.46
CA GLY A 85 1.71 -0.40 9.01
C GLY A 85 1.67 -0.65 10.53
N LEU A 86 0.86 0.12 11.26
CA LEU A 86 0.71 -0.03 12.72
C LEU A 86 0.03 -1.34 13.13
N LEU A 87 -0.67 -2.02 12.23
CA LEU A 87 -1.25 -3.34 12.50
C LEU A 87 -0.22 -4.48 12.57
N GLY A 88 1.07 -4.21 12.39
CA GLY A 88 2.11 -5.23 12.43
C GLY A 88 2.16 -6.15 11.19
N ILE A 89 1.32 -5.91 10.19
CA ILE A 89 1.22 -6.72 8.97
C ILE A 89 2.54 -6.71 8.22
N SER A 90 3.16 -5.54 8.07
CA SER A 90 4.48 -5.40 7.44
C SER A 90 5.60 -6.09 8.23
N GLY A 91 5.52 -6.07 9.56
CA GLY A 91 6.46 -6.79 10.43
C GLY A 91 6.36 -8.30 10.24
N GLY A 92 5.14 -8.84 10.17
CA GLY A 92 4.90 -10.25 9.86
C GLY A 92 5.43 -10.67 8.49
N ALA A 93 5.23 -9.83 7.48
CA ALA A 93 5.80 -10.04 6.15
C ALA A 93 7.33 -10.08 6.19
N ALA A 94 7.96 -9.09 6.83
CA ALA A 94 9.41 -8.99 6.95
C ALA A 94 10.00 -10.21 7.68
N LEU A 95 9.38 -10.65 8.77
CA LEU A 95 9.81 -11.83 9.51
C LEU A 95 9.74 -13.10 8.66
N ALA A 96 8.64 -13.32 7.94
CA ALA A 96 8.48 -14.50 7.11
C ALA A 96 9.49 -14.51 5.93
N VAL A 97 9.74 -13.36 5.31
CA VAL A 97 10.78 -13.23 4.26
C VAL A 97 12.18 -13.45 4.84
N ALA A 98 12.46 -12.91 6.03
CA ALA A 98 13.74 -13.15 6.69
C ALA A 98 13.95 -14.65 7.00
N CYS A 99 12.91 -15.34 7.50
CA CYS A 99 12.94 -16.79 7.69
C CYS A 99 13.23 -17.53 6.39
N TRP A 100 12.57 -17.15 5.29
CA TRP A 100 12.82 -17.75 3.99
C TRP A 100 14.25 -17.56 3.50
N LEU A 101 14.80 -16.35 3.65
CA LEU A 101 16.15 -16.02 3.14
C LEU A 101 17.28 -16.61 3.98
N VAL A 102 17.10 -16.72 5.29
CA VAL A 102 18.17 -17.10 6.23
C VAL A 102 18.15 -18.58 6.57
N LEU A 103 16.96 -19.18 6.72
CA LEU A 103 16.85 -20.59 7.09
C LEU A 103 17.07 -21.50 5.86
N PRO A 104 17.71 -22.67 6.04
CA PRO A 104 17.98 -23.60 4.93
C PRO A 104 16.73 -24.39 4.55
N LEU A 105 15.74 -23.71 3.97
CA LEU A 105 14.49 -24.31 3.52
C LEU A 105 14.65 -24.85 2.08
N SER A 106 14.33 -26.12 1.87
CA SER A 106 14.33 -26.74 0.55
C SER A 106 12.90 -26.87 0.03
N VAL A 107 12.63 -26.25 -1.09
CA VAL A 107 11.32 -26.32 -1.79
C VAL A 107 11.56 -26.54 -3.29
N PRO A 108 10.55 -27.09 -4.01
CA PRO A 108 10.62 -27.21 -5.46
C PRO A 108 10.92 -25.85 -6.15
N LEU A 109 11.66 -25.87 -7.25
CA LEU A 109 12.12 -24.67 -7.96
C LEU A 109 10.99 -23.70 -8.29
N LEU A 110 9.84 -24.21 -8.73
CA LEU A 110 8.68 -23.37 -9.04
C LEU A 110 8.16 -22.60 -7.83
N VAL A 111 8.20 -23.21 -6.64
CA VAL A 111 7.81 -22.55 -5.40
C VAL A 111 8.88 -21.54 -4.98
N ALA A 112 10.16 -21.88 -5.16
CA ALA A 112 11.27 -21.01 -4.81
C ALA A 112 11.23 -19.65 -5.53
N LEU A 113 10.76 -19.62 -6.78
CA LEU A 113 10.63 -18.39 -7.57
C LEU A 113 9.65 -17.37 -6.93
N TYR A 114 8.57 -17.86 -6.32
CA TYR A 114 7.55 -17.02 -5.69
C TYR A 114 7.61 -17.04 -4.16
N ALA A 115 8.58 -17.74 -3.59
CA ALA A 115 8.65 -17.97 -2.16
C ALA A 115 8.74 -16.69 -1.31
N PRO A 116 9.51 -15.65 -1.64
CA PRO A 116 9.52 -14.43 -0.87
C PRO A 116 8.13 -13.75 -0.83
N MET A 117 7.42 -13.74 -1.94
CA MET A 117 6.07 -13.19 -2.03
C MET A 117 5.07 -14.00 -1.21
N LEU A 118 5.10 -15.33 -1.33
CA LEU A 118 4.23 -16.23 -0.56
C LEU A 118 4.55 -16.13 0.94
N ALA A 119 5.82 -16.11 1.31
CA ALA A 119 6.24 -15.95 2.69
C ALA A 119 5.73 -14.62 3.29
N ALA A 120 5.93 -13.52 2.59
CA ALA A 120 5.45 -12.20 3.02
C ALA A 120 3.93 -12.19 3.21
N PHE A 121 3.18 -12.75 2.28
CA PHE A 121 1.73 -12.83 2.38
C PHE A 121 1.27 -13.69 3.55
N ILE A 122 1.85 -14.89 3.71
CA ILE A 122 1.53 -15.80 4.82
C ILE A 122 1.89 -15.17 6.16
N GLY A 123 3.06 -14.55 6.28
CA GLY A 123 3.49 -13.85 7.50
C GLY A 123 2.57 -12.70 7.87
N SER A 124 2.14 -11.92 6.90
CA SER A 124 1.17 -10.83 7.09
C SER A 124 -0.17 -11.36 7.60
N MET A 125 -0.69 -12.42 6.98
CA MET A 125 -1.96 -13.04 7.38
C MET A 125 -1.85 -13.71 8.76
N ALA A 126 -0.74 -14.35 9.06
CA ALA A 126 -0.51 -14.97 10.37
C ALA A 126 -0.54 -13.92 11.49
N VAL A 127 0.17 -12.81 11.32
CA VAL A 127 0.14 -11.68 12.27
C VAL A 127 -1.27 -11.13 12.41
N MET A 128 -2.01 -10.97 11.33
CA MET A 128 -3.39 -10.50 11.37
C MET A 128 -4.29 -11.45 12.18
N VAL A 129 -4.17 -12.77 11.98
CA VAL A 129 -4.92 -13.78 12.76
C VAL A 129 -4.55 -13.69 14.22
N VAL A 130 -3.26 -13.58 14.57
CA VAL A 130 -2.80 -13.45 15.96
C VAL A 130 -3.39 -12.19 16.61
N ILE A 131 -3.36 -11.06 15.92
CA ILE A 131 -3.95 -9.80 16.42
C ILE A 131 -5.44 -9.96 16.67
N PHE A 132 -6.18 -10.60 15.76
CA PHE A 132 -7.61 -10.84 15.95
C PHE A 132 -7.91 -11.78 17.13
N ILE A 133 -7.09 -12.82 17.33
CA ILE A 133 -7.26 -13.74 18.47
C ILE A 133 -7.00 -13.00 19.79
N LEU A 134 -5.89 -12.28 19.89
CA LEU A 134 -5.52 -11.53 21.09
C LEU A 134 -6.50 -10.39 21.40
N SER A 135 -7.10 -9.79 20.40
CA SER A 135 -8.09 -8.74 20.59
C SER A 135 -9.46 -9.25 21.01
N ARG A 136 -9.76 -10.55 20.84
CA ARG A 136 -11.02 -11.17 21.28
C ARG A 136 -11.11 -11.40 22.79
N ALA A 137 -9.99 -11.43 23.50
CA ALA A 137 -9.94 -11.66 24.95
C ALA A 137 -10.37 -10.40 25.71
N GLY A 138 -11.67 -10.20 25.88
CA GLY A 138 -12.30 -9.06 26.54
C GLY A 138 -13.02 -8.11 25.59
N ASP A 139 -13.56 -6.99 26.12
CA ASP A 139 -14.16 -5.92 25.31
C ASP A 139 -13.07 -5.25 24.46
N ALA A 140 -12.88 -5.78 23.27
CA ALA A 140 -11.81 -5.38 22.36
C ALA A 140 -12.13 -4.03 21.75
N SER A 141 -11.63 -2.97 22.35
CA SER A 141 -11.59 -1.65 21.74
C SER A 141 -10.57 -1.63 20.57
N LEU A 142 -10.85 -0.82 19.55
CA LEU A 142 -9.91 -0.57 18.45
C LEU A 142 -8.52 -0.12 18.96
N SER A 143 -8.48 0.60 20.08
CA SER A 143 -7.24 1.02 20.75
C SER A 143 -6.38 -0.16 21.20
N ARG A 144 -7.00 -1.22 21.76
CA ARG A 144 -6.28 -2.44 22.16
C ARG A 144 -5.67 -3.14 20.93
N LEU A 145 -6.40 -3.18 19.83
CA LEU A 145 -5.93 -3.77 18.58
C LEU A 145 -4.69 -3.06 18.05
N LEU A 146 -4.65 -1.73 18.10
CA LEU A 146 -3.46 -0.94 17.76
C LEU A 146 -2.27 -1.25 18.66
N LEU A 147 -2.48 -1.29 19.98
CA LEU A 147 -1.40 -1.57 20.94
C LEU A 147 -0.82 -2.97 20.73
N VAL A 148 -1.67 -3.98 20.51
CA VAL A 148 -1.25 -5.35 20.18
C VAL A 148 -0.46 -5.35 18.87
N GLY A 149 -0.93 -4.63 17.84
CA GLY A 149 -0.25 -4.50 16.57
C GLY A 149 1.15 -3.89 16.70
N ILE A 150 1.30 -2.84 17.50
CA ILE A 150 2.60 -2.20 17.78
C ILE A 150 3.54 -3.18 18.49
N ALA A 151 3.05 -3.90 19.49
CA ALA A 151 3.86 -4.87 20.22
C ALA A 151 4.32 -6.03 19.33
N ILE A 152 3.43 -6.57 18.50
CA ILE A 152 3.76 -7.65 17.56
C ILE A 152 4.74 -7.15 16.50
N ASN A 153 4.57 -5.92 15.99
CA ASN A 153 5.50 -5.34 15.03
C ASN A 153 6.91 -5.19 15.62
N ALA A 154 7.01 -4.75 16.87
CA ALA A 154 8.29 -4.67 17.60
C ALA A 154 8.93 -6.05 17.79
N LEU A 155 8.13 -7.07 18.15
CA LEU A 155 8.60 -8.45 18.28
C LEU A 155 9.10 -9.01 16.94
N CYS A 156 8.33 -8.84 15.87
CA CYS A 156 8.75 -9.22 14.52
C CYS A 156 10.06 -8.54 14.11
N GLY A 157 10.18 -7.25 14.37
CA GLY A 157 11.41 -6.49 14.10
C GLY A 157 12.62 -7.01 14.86
N ALA A 158 12.45 -7.36 16.15
CA ALA A 158 13.50 -7.97 16.95
C ALA A 158 13.93 -9.34 16.40
N LEU A 159 12.97 -10.19 16.01
CA LEU A 159 13.27 -11.50 15.42
C LEU A 159 13.94 -11.37 14.05
N VAL A 160 13.53 -10.42 13.22
CA VAL A 160 14.25 -10.08 11.97
C VAL A 160 15.69 -9.67 12.27
N GLY A 161 15.90 -8.87 13.30
CA GLY A 161 17.25 -8.49 13.76
C GLY A 161 18.11 -9.69 14.16
N VAL A 162 17.53 -10.67 14.87
CA VAL A 162 18.25 -11.92 15.22
C VAL A 162 18.60 -12.72 13.96
N LEU A 163 17.66 -12.86 13.01
CA LEU A 163 17.93 -13.54 11.74
C LEU A 163 19.00 -12.80 10.92
N ALA A 164 18.98 -11.50 10.89
CA ALA A 164 19.99 -10.68 10.23
C ALA A 164 21.39 -10.88 10.86
N TRP A 165 21.45 -10.99 12.19
CA TRP A 165 22.71 -11.23 12.90
C TRP A 165 23.35 -12.59 12.58
N ILE A 166 22.56 -13.64 12.38
CA ILE A 166 23.08 -14.98 12.03
C ILE A 166 23.23 -15.19 10.52
N SER A 167 22.77 -14.24 9.68
CA SER A 167 22.82 -14.34 8.22
C SER A 167 24.24 -14.11 7.67
N ASN A 168 24.49 -14.63 6.46
CA ASN A 168 25.67 -14.25 5.69
C ASN A 168 25.44 -12.93 4.94
N ASP A 169 26.51 -12.36 4.37
CA ASP A 169 26.45 -11.04 3.69
C ASP A 169 25.46 -11.02 2.53
N THR A 170 25.32 -12.10 1.76
CA THR A 170 24.40 -12.20 0.63
C THR A 170 22.95 -12.16 1.11
N GLN A 171 22.62 -12.95 2.15
CA GLN A 171 21.29 -12.99 2.75
C GLN A 171 20.92 -11.64 3.38
N LEU A 172 21.87 -11.03 4.10
CA LEU A 172 21.68 -9.72 4.71
C LEU A 172 21.39 -8.65 3.64
N ARG A 173 22.13 -8.68 2.53
CA ARG A 173 21.90 -7.76 1.40
C ARG A 173 20.51 -7.96 0.77
N GLN A 174 20.10 -9.21 0.53
CA GLN A 174 18.79 -9.53 -0.02
C GLN A 174 17.66 -9.05 0.90
N LEU A 175 17.78 -9.29 2.20
CA LEU A 175 16.82 -8.84 3.20
C LEU A 175 16.72 -7.30 3.24
N SER A 176 17.86 -6.62 3.21
CA SER A 176 17.91 -5.16 3.18
C SER A 176 17.27 -4.58 1.93
N LEU A 177 17.56 -5.12 0.75
CA LEU A 177 16.97 -4.68 -0.52
C LEU A 177 15.45 -4.91 -0.54
N TRP A 178 14.98 -6.05 -0.03
CA TRP A 178 13.54 -6.33 0.06
C TRP A 178 12.85 -5.32 0.98
N GLY A 179 13.44 -5.01 2.14
CA GLY A 179 12.92 -4.03 3.10
C GLY A 179 12.82 -2.59 2.58
N MET A 180 13.62 -2.25 1.57
CA MET A 180 13.60 -0.91 0.94
C MET A 180 12.41 -0.68 0.02
N GLY A 181 11.72 -1.73 -0.40
CA GLY A 181 10.58 -1.68 -1.30
C GLY A 181 10.93 -1.34 -2.76
N SER A 182 10.50 -2.17 -3.69
CA SER A 182 10.78 -1.99 -5.12
C SER A 182 9.70 -2.63 -5.98
N LEU A 183 9.45 -2.04 -7.15
CA LEU A 183 8.59 -2.57 -8.20
C LEU A 183 9.40 -3.16 -9.37
N GLY A 184 10.71 -3.27 -9.23
CA GLY A 184 11.62 -3.69 -10.30
C GLY A 184 11.41 -5.11 -10.82
N GLN A 185 10.77 -5.98 -10.05
CA GLN A 185 10.45 -7.37 -10.43
C GLN A 185 9.00 -7.56 -10.89
N ALA A 186 8.37 -6.49 -11.38
CA ALA A 186 7.00 -6.55 -11.87
C ALA A 186 6.90 -7.39 -13.16
N GLU A 187 6.05 -8.41 -13.12
CA GLU A 187 5.71 -9.29 -14.24
C GLU A 187 4.19 -9.38 -14.38
N TRP A 188 3.71 -9.83 -15.54
CA TRP A 188 2.27 -10.04 -15.76
C TRP A 188 1.67 -11.05 -14.79
N SER A 189 2.41 -12.11 -14.44
CA SER A 189 2.00 -13.12 -13.46
C SER A 189 1.78 -12.51 -12.07
N THR A 190 2.72 -11.72 -11.59
CA THR A 190 2.62 -11.03 -10.28
C THR A 190 1.52 -9.99 -10.28
N LEU A 191 1.34 -9.25 -11.38
CA LEU A 191 0.25 -8.29 -11.54
C LEU A 191 -1.12 -8.97 -11.47
N LEU A 192 -1.30 -10.09 -12.16
CA LEU A 192 -2.56 -10.82 -12.18
C LEU A 192 -2.90 -11.38 -10.78
N VAL A 193 -1.93 -11.97 -10.09
CA VAL A 193 -2.12 -12.45 -8.71
C VAL A 193 -2.47 -11.29 -7.78
N ALA A 194 -1.77 -10.17 -7.86
CA ALA A 194 -2.10 -8.98 -7.09
C ALA A 194 -3.52 -8.48 -7.36
N ALA A 195 -3.91 -8.40 -8.62
CA ALA A 195 -5.21 -7.92 -9.04
C ALA A 195 -6.35 -8.79 -8.49
N THR A 196 -6.17 -10.12 -8.42
CA THR A 196 -7.19 -11.03 -7.87
C THR A 196 -7.50 -10.82 -6.40
N LEU A 197 -6.55 -10.27 -5.63
CA LEU A 197 -6.72 -9.96 -4.21
C LEU A 197 -7.09 -8.49 -3.98
N MET A 198 -6.39 -7.58 -4.63
CA MET A 198 -6.52 -6.14 -4.40
C MET A 198 -7.80 -5.55 -4.98
N ILE A 199 -8.22 -5.98 -6.18
CA ILE A 199 -9.40 -5.41 -6.83
C ILE A 199 -10.68 -5.76 -6.04
N PRO A 200 -10.97 -7.02 -5.68
CA PRO A 200 -12.16 -7.32 -4.88
C PRO A 200 -12.16 -6.63 -3.53
N ALA A 201 -11.03 -6.60 -2.81
CA ALA A 201 -10.91 -5.89 -1.54
C ALA A 201 -11.19 -4.39 -1.68
N SER A 202 -10.66 -3.77 -2.74
CA SER A 202 -10.90 -2.35 -3.06
C SER A 202 -12.36 -2.06 -3.37
N LEU A 203 -13.03 -2.94 -4.11
CA LEU A 203 -14.45 -2.82 -4.43
C LEU A 203 -15.33 -2.93 -3.17
N VAL A 204 -14.99 -3.85 -2.25
CA VAL A 204 -15.68 -3.96 -0.96
C VAL A 204 -15.52 -2.68 -0.14
N VAL A 205 -14.31 -2.15 -0.04
CA VAL A 205 -14.04 -0.89 0.66
C VAL A 205 -14.87 0.26 0.05
N TRP A 206 -14.91 0.35 -1.26
CA TRP A 206 -15.70 1.37 -1.96
C TRP A 206 -17.20 1.23 -1.68
N ALA A 207 -17.73 0.02 -1.76
CA ALA A 207 -19.13 -0.26 -1.45
C ALA A 207 -19.50 0.08 0.01
N MET A 208 -18.53 0.00 0.92
CA MET A 208 -18.72 0.31 2.35
C MET A 208 -18.50 1.79 2.70
N ALA A 209 -18.13 2.65 1.76
CA ALA A 209 -17.81 4.06 2.01
C ALA A 209 -18.92 4.81 2.77
N SER A 210 -20.19 4.59 2.41
CA SER A 210 -21.32 5.22 3.10
C SER A 210 -21.46 4.73 4.55
N ARG A 211 -21.18 3.47 4.82
CA ARG A 211 -21.22 2.89 6.17
C ARG A 211 -20.03 3.36 7.02
N LEU A 212 -18.88 3.63 6.41
CA LEU A 212 -17.75 4.28 7.07
C LEU A 212 -18.12 5.67 7.59
N ASN A 213 -18.93 6.43 6.86
CA ASN A 213 -19.43 7.73 7.33
C ASN A 213 -20.29 7.58 8.59
N LEU A 214 -21.11 6.55 8.67
CA LEU A 214 -21.93 6.30 9.85
C LEU A 214 -21.08 5.97 11.08
N LEU A 215 -19.97 5.23 10.90
CA LEU A 215 -19.03 4.98 11.99
C LEU A 215 -18.36 6.24 12.53
N GLN A 216 -18.29 7.33 11.74
CA GLN A 216 -17.73 8.60 12.23
C GLN A 216 -18.61 9.28 13.28
N LEU A 217 -19.91 8.95 13.34
CA LEU A 217 -20.86 9.50 14.31
C LEU A 217 -20.67 8.90 15.70
N GLY A 218 -20.17 7.68 15.79
CA GLY A 218 -20.06 6.89 17.01
C GLY A 218 -20.51 5.45 16.77
N ASP A 219 -20.04 4.50 17.58
CA ASP A 219 -20.41 3.10 17.43
C ASP A 219 -21.87 2.84 17.83
N GLU A 220 -22.33 3.54 18.88
CA GLU A 220 -23.71 3.48 19.34
C GLU A 220 -24.68 4.10 18.33
N GLU A 221 -24.36 5.30 17.84
CA GLU A 221 -25.16 6.00 16.83
C GLU A 221 -25.23 5.20 15.52
N ALA A 222 -24.11 4.62 15.08
CA ALA A 222 -24.09 3.75 13.90
C ALA A 222 -24.96 2.51 14.09
N HIS A 223 -24.97 1.93 15.30
CA HIS A 223 -25.81 0.79 15.63
C HIS A 223 -27.31 1.15 15.57
N TYR A 224 -27.70 2.29 16.16
CA TYR A 224 -29.10 2.78 16.08
C TYR A 224 -29.54 3.08 14.63
N LEU A 225 -28.60 3.43 13.76
CA LEU A 225 -28.86 3.62 12.31
C LEU A 225 -28.86 2.30 11.51
N GLY A 226 -28.84 1.15 12.18
CA GLY A 226 -28.96 -0.18 11.57
C GLY A 226 -27.65 -0.78 11.06
N VAL A 227 -26.50 -0.24 11.47
CA VAL A 227 -25.19 -0.79 11.10
C VAL A 227 -24.75 -1.86 12.11
N ASN A 228 -24.42 -3.03 11.62
CA ASN A 228 -23.72 -4.01 12.44
C ASN A 228 -22.23 -3.61 12.55
N VAL A 229 -21.94 -2.79 13.58
CA VAL A 229 -20.61 -2.16 13.76
C VAL A 229 -19.48 -3.20 13.82
N ARG A 230 -19.66 -4.28 14.61
CA ARG A 230 -18.63 -5.33 14.77
C ARG A 230 -18.34 -6.05 13.45
N ALA A 231 -19.39 -6.39 12.69
CA ALA A 231 -19.21 -7.06 11.40
C ALA A 231 -18.55 -6.14 10.37
N LEU A 232 -18.94 -4.86 10.34
CA LEU A 232 -18.37 -3.88 9.44
C LEU A 232 -16.89 -3.61 9.76
N GLN A 233 -16.54 -3.43 11.02
CA GLN A 233 -15.15 -3.24 11.46
C GLN A 233 -14.27 -4.43 11.08
N ARG A 234 -14.74 -5.68 11.32
CA ARG A 234 -14.00 -6.89 10.94
C ARG A 234 -13.80 -6.99 9.42
N LEU A 235 -14.85 -6.74 8.65
CA LEU A 235 -14.79 -6.77 7.19
C LEU A 235 -13.77 -5.76 6.66
N LEU A 236 -13.82 -4.52 7.13
CA LEU A 236 -12.93 -3.47 6.69
C LEU A 236 -11.47 -3.70 7.13
N LEU A 237 -11.25 -4.22 8.34
CA LEU A 237 -9.92 -4.61 8.80
C LEU A 237 -9.35 -5.75 7.95
N LEU A 238 -10.17 -6.74 7.60
CA LEU A 238 -9.76 -7.83 6.72
C LEU A 238 -9.39 -7.32 5.32
N CYS A 239 -10.23 -6.46 4.73
CA CYS A 239 -9.92 -5.84 3.43
C CYS A 239 -8.63 -5.02 3.49
N SER A 240 -8.45 -4.20 4.54
CA SER A 240 -7.24 -3.43 4.76
C SER A 240 -6.01 -4.32 4.87
N ALA A 241 -6.11 -5.41 5.62
CA ALA A 241 -5.03 -6.38 5.77
C ALA A 241 -4.67 -7.09 4.46
N LEU A 242 -5.68 -7.50 3.68
CA LEU A 242 -5.46 -8.10 2.36
C LEU A 242 -4.77 -7.13 1.40
N LEU A 243 -5.19 -5.86 1.38
CA LEU A 243 -4.57 -4.82 0.55
C LEU A 243 -3.10 -4.61 0.90
N VAL A 244 -2.79 -4.46 2.19
CA VAL A 244 -1.40 -4.27 2.64
C VAL A 244 -0.56 -5.52 2.44
N ALA A 245 -1.06 -6.70 2.82
CA ALA A 245 -0.33 -7.95 2.68
C ALA A 245 0.02 -8.26 1.23
N SER A 246 -0.93 -8.04 0.31
CA SER A 246 -0.70 -8.22 -1.12
C SER A 246 0.32 -7.21 -1.65
N ALA A 247 0.22 -5.93 -1.23
CA ALA A 247 1.17 -4.89 -1.62
C ALA A 247 2.58 -5.21 -1.14
N VAL A 248 2.75 -5.50 0.16
CA VAL A 248 4.06 -5.79 0.77
C VAL A 248 4.66 -7.08 0.20
N ALA A 249 3.84 -8.10 -0.06
CA ALA A 249 4.29 -9.35 -0.67
C ALA A 249 4.99 -9.13 -2.02
N ILE A 250 4.50 -8.20 -2.81
CA ILE A 250 4.96 -7.97 -4.19
C ILE A 250 6.04 -6.89 -4.25
N SER A 251 5.87 -5.81 -3.51
CA SER A 251 6.73 -4.63 -3.61
C SER A 251 7.69 -4.44 -2.44
N GLY A 252 7.62 -5.29 -1.41
CA GLY A 252 8.29 -5.00 -0.15
C GLY A 252 7.62 -3.85 0.60
N ILE A 253 8.32 -3.26 1.56
CA ILE A 253 7.75 -2.23 2.43
C ILE A 253 7.79 -0.87 1.73
N ILE A 254 6.63 -0.29 1.47
CA ILE A 254 6.47 1.08 0.95
C ILE A 254 5.71 1.89 2.00
N GLY A 255 6.41 2.81 2.65
CA GLY A 255 5.84 3.67 3.69
C GLY A 255 5.19 4.95 3.13
N PHE A 256 4.49 5.65 4.01
CA PHE A 256 3.91 6.98 3.84
C PHE A 256 2.71 7.10 2.89
N ILE A 257 2.54 6.27 1.87
CA ILE A 257 1.40 6.37 0.95
C ILE A 257 0.08 6.18 1.71
N GLY A 258 -0.01 5.14 2.54
CA GLY A 258 -1.20 4.87 3.34
C GLY A 258 -1.51 5.93 4.40
N LEU A 259 -0.50 6.64 4.87
CA LEU A 259 -0.65 7.72 5.85
C LEU A 259 -1.00 9.05 5.18
N VAL A 260 -0.19 9.44 4.20
CA VAL A 260 -0.21 10.78 3.60
C VAL A 260 -1.39 10.98 2.66
N VAL A 261 -1.66 10.01 1.79
CA VAL A 261 -2.67 10.17 0.73
C VAL A 261 -4.09 10.37 1.28
N PRO A 262 -4.61 9.53 2.19
CA PRO A 262 -5.96 9.75 2.70
C PRO A 262 -6.06 11.05 3.51
N HIS A 263 -5.00 11.42 4.22
CA HIS A 263 -4.95 12.67 4.95
C HIS A 263 -5.03 13.88 4.00
N LEU A 264 -4.23 13.88 2.93
CA LEU A 264 -4.25 14.90 1.89
C LEU A 264 -5.62 15.02 1.22
N MET A 265 -6.23 13.87 0.87
CA MET A 265 -7.54 13.85 0.24
C MET A 265 -8.65 14.35 1.18
N ARG A 266 -8.56 14.07 2.47
CA ARG A 266 -9.49 14.59 3.46
C ARG A 266 -9.43 16.11 3.57
N MET A 267 -8.24 16.69 3.47
CA MET A 267 -8.07 18.15 3.45
C MET A 267 -8.66 18.77 2.18
N TRP A 268 -8.59 18.09 1.05
CA TRP A 268 -9.01 18.63 -0.24
C TRP A 268 -10.47 18.33 -0.60
N LEU A 269 -10.91 17.08 -0.44
CA LEU A 269 -12.27 16.62 -0.78
C LEU A 269 -13.25 16.65 0.40
N GLY A 270 -12.72 16.83 1.62
CA GLY A 270 -13.50 16.76 2.85
C GLY A 270 -13.56 15.35 3.47
N PRO A 271 -14.29 15.21 4.60
CA PRO A 271 -14.32 13.97 5.37
C PRO A 271 -15.30 12.91 4.84
N ASP A 272 -16.13 13.22 3.85
CA ASP A 272 -17.09 12.26 3.29
C ASP A 272 -16.38 11.13 2.54
N HIS A 273 -16.49 9.92 3.06
CA HIS A 273 -15.83 8.73 2.50
C HIS A 273 -16.33 8.37 1.09
N ARG A 274 -17.50 8.85 0.64
CA ARG A 274 -17.96 8.65 -0.74
C ARG A 274 -17.05 9.31 -1.77
N GLY A 275 -16.45 10.45 -1.40
CA GLY A 275 -15.42 11.13 -2.20
C GLY A 275 -14.01 10.75 -1.79
N LEU A 276 -13.79 10.52 -0.48
CA LEU A 276 -12.48 10.25 0.09
C LEU A 276 -11.92 8.90 -0.36
N VAL A 277 -12.74 7.84 -0.44
CA VAL A 277 -12.31 6.50 -0.88
C VAL A 277 -11.83 6.53 -2.34
N PRO A 278 -12.64 6.94 -3.33
CA PRO A 278 -12.16 7.03 -4.72
C PRO A 278 -11.04 8.06 -4.90
N GLY A 279 -11.07 9.18 -4.18
CA GLY A 279 -10.00 10.17 -4.21
C GLY A 279 -8.66 9.61 -3.71
N SER A 280 -8.68 8.86 -2.61
CA SER A 280 -7.49 8.20 -2.07
C SER A 280 -6.94 7.14 -3.01
N LEU A 281 -7.81 6.34 -3.64
CA LEU A 281 -7.44 5.36 -4.65
C LEU A 281 -6.69 6.01 -5.81
N LEU A 282 -7.27 7.05 -6.40
CA LEU A 282 -6.68 7.76 -7.54
C LEU A 282 -5.38 8.45 -7.16
N CYS A 283 -5.36 9.16 -6.04
CA CYS A 283 -4.16 9.87 -5.58
C CYS A 283 -3.02 8.92 -5.20
N GLY A 284 -3.34 7.80 -4.53
CA GLY A 284 -2.34 6.78 -4.19
C GLY A 284 -1.72 6.13 -5.42
N ALA A 285 -2.55 5.81 -6.42
CA ALA A 285 -2.09 5.32 -7.71
C ALA A 285 -1.15 6.32 -8.39
N MET A 286 -1.54 7.61 -8.46
CA MET A 286 -0.72 8.68 -9.05
C MET A 286 0.60 8.86 -8.30
N LEU A 287 0.56 8.90 -6.98
CA LEU A 287 1.74 9.18 -6.17
C LEU A 287 2.79 8.08 -6.29
N LEU A 288 2.39 6.81 -6.21
CA LEU A 288 3.32 5.69 -6.37
C LEU A 288 3.83 5.57 -7.81
N LEU A 289 2.99 5.84 -8.80
CA LEU A 289 3.40 5.88 -10.20
C LEU A 289 4.48 6.95 -10.43
N LEU A 290 4.29 8.15 -9.89
CA LEU A 290 5.28 9.24 -9.98
C LEU A 290 6.56 8.87 -9.24
N ALA A 291 6.47 8.33 -8.03
CA ALA A 291 7.62 7.91 -7.24
C ALA A 291 8.43 6.81 -7.95
N ASP A 292 7.76 5.80 -8.51
CA ASP A 292 8.42 4.73 -9.27
C ASP A 292 9.05 5.24 -10.57
N THR A 293 8.39 6.17 -11.27
CA THR A 293 8.93 6.80 -12.47
C THR A 293 10.18 7.62 -12.15
N LEU A 294 10.19 8.38 -11.06
CA LEU A 294 11.38 9.09 -10.57
C LEU A 294 12.49 8.12 -10.17
N ALA A 295 12.14 7.05 -9.46
CA ALA A 295 13.09 6.01 -9.03
C ALA A 295 13.82 5.36 -10.21
N ARG A 296 13.15 5.20 -11.36
CA ARG A 296 13.71 4.64 -12.59
C ARG A 296 14.52 5.62 -13.42
N THR A 297 14.33 6.93 -13.23
CA THR A 297 14.91 7.95 -14.12
C THR A 297 16.07 8.71 -13.48
N VAL A 298 16.00 9.02 -12.19
CA VAL A 298 16.94 9.95 -11.53
C VAL A 298 18.36 9.43 -11.47
N ALA A 299 18.54 8.14 -11.22
CA ALA A 299 19.84 7.50 -11.08
C ALA A 299 20.17 6.52 -12.22
N ALA A 300 19.49 6.60 -13.36
CA ALA A 300 19.69 5.69 -14.48
C ALA A 300 21.17 5.56 -14.88
N PRO A 301 21.67 4.33 -15.17
CA PRO A 301 20.94 3.07 -15.31
C PRO A 301 20.60 2.36 -13.99
N ALA A 302 21.10 2.83 -12.83
CA ALA A 302 20.72 2.30 -11.53
C ALA A 302 19.29 2.73 -11.18
N GLU A 303 18.59 1.88 -10.41
CA GLU A 303 17.26 2.19 -9.92
C GLU A 303 17.29 2.43 -8.41
N ILE A 304 16.64 3.50 -7.98
CA ILE A 304 16.44 3.76 -6.54
C ILE A 304 15.25 2.93 -6.07
N PRO A 305 15.33 2.19 -4.94
CA PRO A 305 14.16 1.55 -4.36
C PRO A 305 13.06 2.59 -4.08
N VAL A 306 11.85 2.34 -4.61
CA VAL A 306 10.75 3.31 -4.54
C VAL A 306 10.31 3.59 -3.10
N GLY A 307 10.42 2.60 -2.20
CA GLY A 307 10.11 2.76 -0.78
C GLY A 307 11.02 3.77 -0.06
N LEU A 308 12.29 3.87 -0.46
CA LEU A 308 13.20 4.91 0.03
C LEU A 308 12.75 6.30 -0.44
N LEU A 309 12.37 6.40 -1.71
CA LEU A 309 11.94 7.67 -2.29
C LEU A 309 10.65 8.18 -1.64
N THR A 310 9.67 7.32 -1.44
CA THR A 310 8.41 7.69 -0.74
C THR A 310 8.66 8.12 0.70
N SER A 311 9.61 7.51 1.40
CA SER A 311 9.97 7.86 2.77
C SER A 311 10.73 9.18 2.85
N VAL A 312 11.71 9.39 1.96
CA VAL A 312 12.52 10.62 1.94
C VAL A 312 11.70 11.84 1.56
N LEU A 313 10.73 11.70 0.67
CA LEU A 313 9.83 12.78 0.27
C LEU A 313 8.62 12.91 1.21
N GLY A 314 8.08 11.79 1.67
CA GLY A 314 6.87 11.77 2.49
C GLY A 314 7.09 12.26 3.92
N ALA A 315 8.16 11.84 4.59
CA ALA A 315 8.42 12.19 5.98
C ALA A 315 8.62 13.69 6.22
N PRO A 316 9.47 14.42 5.47
CA PRO A 316 9.64 15.87 5.63
C PRO A 316 8.35 16.64 5.33
N TRP A 317 7.62 16.23 4.27
CA TRP A 317 6.35 16.87 3.93
C TRP A 317 5.29 16.67 5.02
N PHE A 318 5.23 15.49 5.61
CA PHE A 318 4.31 15.18 6.70
C PHE A 318 4.64 15.97 7.97
N LEU A 319 5.93 16.09 8.33
CA LEU A 319 6.38 16.94 9.43
C LEU A 319 5.98 18.41 9.20
N TRP A 320 6.23 18.94 8.01
CA TRP A 320 5.83 20.30 7.67
C TRP A 320 4.32 20.51 7.81
N LEU A 321 3.51 19.53 7.42
CA LEU A 321 2.06 19.60 7.52
C LEU A 321 1.57 19.66 8.99
N ILE A 322 2.19 18.87 9.87
CA ILE A 322 1.89 18.89 11.31
C ILE A 322 2.18 20.26 11.91
N PHE A 323 3.38 20.79 11.70
CA PHE A 323 3.79 22.08 12.24
C PHE A 323 3.03 23.27 11.67
N ARG A 324 2.51 23.17 10.46
CA ARG A 324 1.67 24.22 9.88
C ARG A 324 0.30 24.33 10.58
N ARG A 325 -0.28 23.20 11.02
CA ARG A 325 -1.57 23.19 11.74
C ARG A 325 -1.50 23.82 13.13
N GLU A 326 -0.37 23.71 13.80
CA GLU A 326 -0.18 24.33 15.12
C GLU A 326 -0.12 25.87 15.06
N LYS A 327 0.15 26.44 13.88
CA LYS A 327 0.24 27.91 13.68
C LYS A 327 -1.06 28.58 13.27
N GLU A 328 -2.14 27.84 12.98
CA GLU A 328 -3.46 28.42 12.79
C GLU A 328 -4.13 28.54 14.17
N PRO A 329 -4.25 29.76 14.75
CA PRO A 329 -4.95 29.93 16.03
C PRO A 329 -6.40 29.54 15.82
N HIS A 330 -6.93 28.79 16.78
CA HIS A 330 -8.36 28.54 16.89
C HIS A 330 -9.07 29.90 16.99
N GLY A 331 -9.55 30.40 15.85
CA GLY A 331 -10.43 31.55 15.77
C GLY A 331 -11.87 31.12 15.83
#